data_8800d0b7b498124c476e721bbae299d2
#
_entry.id   8800d0b7b498124c476e721bbae299d2
#
_cell.length_a   1.000
_cell.length_b   1.000
_cell.length_c   1.000
_cell.angle_alpha   90.00
_cell.angle_beta   90.00
_cell.angle_gamma   90.00
#
_symmetry.space_group_name_H-M   'P 1'
#
loop_
_entity.id
_entity.type
_entity.pdbx_description
1 polymer ?
#
loop_
_entity_poly.entity_id
_entity_poly.type
_entity_poly.pdbx_seq_one_letter_code
_entity_poly.pdbx_strand_id
1 'polypeptide(L)'
;MLWKSFSSVWNHYNVPRNETGFDFPGKDHVLNIAHRGASGRFPENTMTAFAAAIEAGAQMCELDVQRTRDGAVVVIHDDTVDRTTDGRGAVGAMTLDEIKRLDAGIRFGDDFKGERIPTLEEVLALTDGRCGLNIEIKSDGVEREFCHLICQMIVSHGALATAMVSSFDWNVLAVVRDLEPRIRIGLLASRSPLRLLNAAFEMRAESINPKVDIVTEELCVAAHKRNLNVYTWTVDEPAQMRRLIAFGVDGIMTNYPERLRELMG
;
A
#
# COMPACT_ATOMS: atom_id res chain seq x y z
N MET A 1 8.94 -0.31 -28.13
CA MET A 1 8.69 0.85 -29.02
C MET A 1 7.21 1.29 -28.92
N LEU A 2 6.68 1.50 -27.70
CA LEU A 2 5.26 1.87 -27.44
C LEU A 2 5.13 3.12 -26.55
N TRP A 3 6.17 3.95 -26.44
CA TRP A 3 6.22 5.09 -25.53
C TRP A 3 5.85 6.45 -26.15
N LYS A 4 5.41 6.51 -27.39
CA LYS A 4 5.23 7.79 -28.12
C LYS A 4 3.80 8.34 -28.23
N SER A 5 2.79 7.81 -27.52
CA SER A 5 1.40 8.28 -27.70
C SER A 5 0.67 8.77 -26.45
N PHE A 6 1.32 8.92 -25.30
CA PHE A 6 0.62 9.28 -24.04
C PHE A 6 0.42 10.77 -23.78
N SER A 7 1.01 11.67 -24.55
CA SER A 7 1.00 13.11 -24.24
C SER A 7 -0.28 13.88 -24.64
N SER A 8 -1.22 13.30 -25.37
CA SER A 8 -2.39 14.04 -25.91
C SER A 8 -3.73 13.84 -25.18
N VAL A 9 -3.82 12.89 -24.25
CA VAL A 9 -5.11 12.55 -23.57
C VAL A 9 -5.31 13.27 -22.24
N TRP A 10 -4.26 13.83 -21.64
CA TRP A 10 -4.25 14.21 -20.23
C TRP A 10 -4.69 15.66 -19.90
N ASN A 11 -5.08 16.46 -20.87
CA ASN A 11 -5.35 17.89 -20.65
C ASN A 11 -6.74 18.23 -20.06
N HIS A 12 -7.58 17.27 -19.68
CA HIS A 12 -8.98 17.54 -19.33
C HIS A 12 -9.41 17.23 -17.89
N TYR A 13 -8.54 16.77 -17.01
CA TYR A 13 -8.94 16.45 -15.65
C TYR A 13 -8.32 17.40 -14.63
N ASN A 14 -9.05 18.47 -14.32
CA ASN A 14 -8.88 19.22 -13.07
C ASN A 14 -9.46 18.34 -11.94
N VAL A 15 -8.63 17.54 -11.26
CA VAL A 15 -9.06 16.81 -10.08
C VAL A 15 -9.08 17.78 -8.91
N PRO A 16 -10.26 18.08 -8.30
CA PRO A 16 -10.33 18.93 -7.12
C PRO A 16 -9.55 18.26 -5.99
N ARG A 17 -8.67 18.99 -5.33
CA ARG A 17 -8.05 18.54 -4.09
C ARG A 17 -9.08 18.68 -2.96
N ASN A 18 -9.46 17.53 -2.36
CA ASN A 18 -10.09 17.33 -1.04
C ASN A 18 -11.32 18.17 -0.63
N GLU A 19 -12.46 17.47 -0.54
CA GLU A 19 -13.60 17.87 0.32
C GLU A 19 -13.97 16.83 1.39
N THR A 20 -13.09 15.92 1.79
CA THR A 20 -13.38 14.91 2.84
C THR A 20 -12.29 14.89 3.89
N GLY A 21 -12.68 15.08 5.14
CA GLY A 21 -11.90 15.36 6.34
C GLY A 21 -10.86 14.33 6.83
N PHE A 22 -10.29 13.48 5.98
CA PHE A 22 -9.04 12.79 6.23
C PHE A 22 -7.96 13.53 5.45
N ASP A 23 -7.31 14.50 6.09
CA ASP A 23 -6.07 15.04 5.59
C ASP A 23 -4.97 14.01 5.81
N PHE A 24 -4.34 13.54 4.73
CA PHE A 24 -2.98 13.01 4.86
C PHE A 24 -2.19 14.09 5.61
N PRO A 25 -1.54 13.75 6.74
CA PRO A 25 -0.92 14.75 7.58
C PRO A 25 -0.09 15.70 6.73
N GLY A 26 -0.27 16.99 6.97
CA GLY A 26 0.47 18.04 6.29
C GLY A 26 1.96 17.83 6.47
N LYS A 27 2.78 18.52 5.70
CA LYS A 27 4.26 18.36 5.60
C LYS A 27 5.02 18.40 6.93
N ASP A 28 4.34 18.65 8.04
CA ASP A 28 4.93 18.76 9.38
C ASP A 28 4.84 17.45 10.20
N HIS A 29 4.23 16.39 9.66
CA HIS A 29 4.08 15.11 10.35
C HIS A 29 4.38 13.93 9.41
N VAL A 30 5.29 13.06 9.84
CA VAL A 30 5.61 11.80 9.13
C VAL A 30 4.47 10.80 9.32
N LEU A 31 3.91 10.31 8.24
CA LEU A 31 2.82 9.34 8.24
C LEU A 31 3.30 7.98 8.81
N ASN A 32 2.64 7.51 9.85
CA ASN A 32 2.88 6.18 10.42
C ASN A 32 2.10 5.14 9.59
N ILE A 33 2.82 4.37 8.76
CA ILE A 33 2.23 3.38 7.86
C ILE A 33 2.58 1.98 8.38
N ALA A 34 1.57 1.23 8.78
CA ALA A 34 1.75 -0.15 9.27
C ALA A 34 1.87 -1.11 8.08
N HIS A 35 3.07 -1.67 7.86
CA HIS A 35 3.40 -2.59 6.78
C HIS A 35 2.75 -3.96 7.02
N ARG A 36 1.75 -4.31 6.20
CA ARG A 36 0.90 -5.51 6.36
C ARG A 36 0.21 -5.58 7.72
N GLY A 37 -0.18 -4.40 8.27
CA GLY A 37 -0.62 -4.24 9.65
C GLY A 37 0.54 -4.15 10.64
N ALA A 38 0.30 -4.41 11.91
CA ALA A 38 1.34 -4.48 12.95
C ALA A 38 2.12 -5.81 12.88
N SER A 39 2.68 -6.12 11.71
CA SER A 39 3.21 -7.43 11.32
C SER A 39 4.45 -7.88 12.09
N GLY A 40 5.10 -6.99 12.82
CA GLY A 40 6.18 -7.35 13.74
C GLY A 40 5.72 -8.07 15.01
N ARG A 41 4.42 -8.01 15.33
CA ARG A 41 3.81 -8.62 16.54
C ARG A 41 2.59 -9.47 16.24
N PHE A 42 2.04 -9.41 15.04
CA PHE A 42 0.83 -10.10 14.61
C PHE A 42 1.06 -10.74 13.23
N PRO A 43 0.34 -11.81 12.88
CA PRO A 43 0.48 -12.41 11.54
C PRO A 43 0.13 -11.39 10.45
N GLU A 44 1.08 -11.20 9.53
CA GLU A 44 0.98 -10.21 8.45
C GLU A 44 -0.30 -10.37 7.62
N ASN A 45 -0.86 -9.26 7.13
CA ASN A 45 -2.02 -9.27 6.24
C ASN A 45 -3.27 -9.97 6.84
N THR A 46 -3.44 -9.96 8.16
CA THR A 46 -4.64 -10.47 8.85
C THR A 46 -5.47 -9.35 9.45
N MET A 47 -6.75 -9.64 9.73
CA MET A 47 -7.65 -8.68 10.38
C MET A 47 -7.13 -8.26 11.74
N THR A 48 -6.54 -9.19 12.51
CA THR A 48 -5.92 -8.91 13.82
C THR A 48 -4.73 -7.97 13.68
N ALA A 49 -3.87 -8.15 12.66
CA ALA A 49 -2.74 -7.26 12.44
C ALA A 49 -3.17 -5.84 12.07
N PHE A 50 -4.23 -5.67 11.26
CA PHE A 50 -4.77 -4.35 10.93
C PHE A 50 -5.45 -3.68 12.12
N ALA A 51 -6.26 -4.42 12.89
CA ALA A 51 -6.88 -3.89 14.10
C ALA A 51 -5.82 -3.41 15.12
N ALA A 52 -4.78 -4.23 15.35
CA ALA A 52 -3.67 -3.88 16.23
C ALA A 52 -2.87 -2.66 15.72
N ALA A 53 -2.71 -2.50 14.41
CA ALA A 53 -2.06 -1.32 13.82
C ALA A 53 -2.85 -0.04 14.10
N ILE A 54 -4.18 -0.08 13.96
CA ILE A 54 -5.05 1.06 14.27
C ILE A 54 -4.96 1.42 15.77
N GLU A 55 -4.99 0.44 16.65
CA GLU A 55 -4.83 0.65 18.11
C GLU A 55 -3.44 1.19 18.47
N ALA A 56 -2.40 0.76 17.74
CA ALA A 56 -1.06 1.29 17.86
C ALA A 56 -0.90 2.72 17.34
N GLY A 57 -1.94 3.30 16.74
CA GLY A 57 -1.95 4.67 16.23
C GLY A 57 -1.35 4.81 14.82
N ALA A 58 -1.36 3.74 14.02
CA ALA A 58 -1.07 3.83 12.62
C ALA A 58 -2.13 4.71 11.92
N GLN A 59 -1.67 5.64 11.10
CA GLN A 59 -2.55 6.54 10.34
C GLN A 59 -2.92 5.91 8.99
N MET A 60 -2.11 4.94 8.52
CA MET A 60 -2.35 4.18 7.30
C MET A 60 -1.91 2.73 7.52
N CYS A 61 -2.65 1.76 7.00
CA CYS A 61 -2.18 0.39 6.84
C CYS A 61 -1.79 0.15 5.39
N GLU A 62 -0.66 -0.48 5.19
CA GLU A 62 -0.28 -1.00 3.90
C GLU A 62 -0.64 -2.49 3.85
N LEU A 63 -1.05 -2.97 2.69
CA LEU A 63 -1.46 -4.34 2.43
C LEU A 63 -1.21 -4.75 0.98
N ASP A 64 -1.09 -6.06 0.76
CA ASP A 64 -0.86 -6.66 -0.55
C ASP A 64 -2.12 -7.37 -1.05
N VAL A 65 -2.52 -7.15 -2.30
CA VAL A 65 -3.70 -7.83 -2.86
C VAL A 65 -3.36 -8.73 -4.02
N GLN A 66 -4.04 -9.88 -4.05
CA GLN A 66 -3.96 -10.85 -5.12
C GLN A 66 -5.36 -11.37 -5.50
N ARG A 67 -5.46 -11.97 -6.70
CA ARG A 67 -6.68 -12.53 -7.26
C ARG A 67 -6.75 -14.02 -7.06
N THR A 68 -7.89 -14.51 -6.56
CA THR A 68 -8.21 -15.96 -6.52
C THR A 68 -8.65 -16.47 -7.89
N ARG A 69 -8.71 -17.81 -8.05
CA ARG A 69 -9.19 -18.46 -9.28
C ARG A 69 -10.60 -18.04 -9.70
N ASP A 70 -11.47 -17.81 -8.74
CA ASP A 70 -12.87 -17.37 -8.94
C ASP A 70 -13.06 -15.86 -8.93
N GLY A 71 -11.94 -15.09 -8.92
CA GLY A 71 -11.93 -13.65 -9.12
C GLY A 71 -12.07 -12.79 -7.87
N ALA A 72 -12.09 -13.39 -6.67
CA ALA A 72 -12.09 -12.60 -5.43
C ALA A 72 -10.75 -11.89 -5.18
N VAL A 73 -10.78 -10.76 -4.49
CA VAL A 73 -9.59 -10.00 -4.07
C VAL A 73 -9.25 -10.37 -2.63
N VAL A 74 -8.13 -11.06 -2.43
CA VAL A 74 -7.63 -11.47 -1.11
C VAL A 74 -6.38 -10.72 -0.72
N VAL A 75 -6.15 -10.59 0.59
CA VAL A 75 -5.02 -9.82 1.13
C VAL A 75 -3.92 -10.78 1.56
N ILE A 76 -2.89 -10.91 0.72
CA ILE A 76 -1.75 -11.80 0.91
C ILE A 76 -0.57 -11.33 0.06
N HIS A 77 0.65 -11.42 0.60
CA HIS A 77 1.86 -10.92 -0.08
C HIS A 77 2.38 -11.87 -1.17
N ASP A 78 2.58 -13.15 -0.83
CA ASP A 78 3.24 -14.12 -1.71
C ASP A 78 2.24 -14.69 -2.73
N ASP A 79 2.71 -15.12 -3.89
CA ASP A 79 1.89 -15.77 -4.92
C ASP A 79 1.36 -17.12 -4.46
N THR A 80 1.89 -17.66 -3.35
CA THR A 80 1.47 -18.92 -2.72
C THR A 80 1.08 -18.73 -1.26
N VAL A 81 0.25 -19.60 -0.75
CA VAL A 81 -0.20 -19.59 0.65
C VAL A 81 0.79 -20.22 1.64
N ASP A 82 1.89 -20.78 1.14
CA ASP A 82 2.78 -21.73 1.86
C ASP A 82 3.51 -21.11 3.05
N ARG A 83 3.93 -19.85 2.98
CA ARG A 83 4.74 -19.22 4.02
C ARG A 83 3.91 -18.80 5.23
N THR A 84 2.71 -18.29 5.00
CA THR A 84 1.91 -17.64 6.05
C THR A 84 0.74 -18.48 6.54
N THR A 85 0.45 -19.66 5.89
CA THR A 85 -0.69 -20.51 6.27
C THR A 85 -0.29 -21.95 6.51
N ASP A 86 -1.25 -22.77 6.94
CA ASP A 86 -1.15 -24.24 7.00
C ASP A 86 -1.38 -24.93 5.66
N GLY A 87 -1.79 -24.18 4.61
CA GLY A 87 -2.00 -24.69 3.25
C GLY A 87 -0.75 -24.68 2.38
N ARG A 88 -0.94 -25.10 1.13
CA ARG A 88 0.07 -25.07 0.07
C ARG A 88 -0.55 -24.81 -1.28
N GLY A 89 0.16 -24.08 -2.14
CA GLY A 89 -0.19 -23.83 -3.53
C GLY A 89 -0.39 -22.36 -3.87
N ALA A 90 -0.61 -22.10 -5.16
CA ALA A 90 -0.75 -20.75 -5.68
C ALA A 90 -2.12 -20.16 -5.33
N VAL A 91 -2.15 -18.91 -4.92
CA VAL A 91 -3.38 -18.12 -4.62
C VAL A 91 -4.32 -18.12 -5.83
N GLY A 92 -3.80 -17.82 -7.02
CA GLY A 92 -4.57 -17.80 -8.26
C GLY A 92 -5.11 -19.16 -8.73
N ALA A 93 -4.69 -20.28 -8.09
CA ALA A 93 -5.23 -21.62 -8.35
C ALA A 93 -6.35 -22.03 -7.38
N MET A 94 -6.61 -21.24 -6.33
CA MET A 94 -7.59 -21.51 -5.27
C MET A 94 -8.81 -20.61 -5.41
N THR A 95 -9.99 -21.11 -5.03
CA THR A 95 -11.19 -20.30 -4.84
C THR A 95 -11.14 -19.55 -3.51
N LEU A 96 -11.99 -18.54 -3.36
CA LEU A 96 -12.15 -17.82 -2.08
C LEU A 96 -12.49 -18.79 -0.93
N ASP A 97 -13.40 -19.74 -1.16
CA ASP A 97 -13.79 -20.73 -0.16
C ASP A 97 -12.61 -21.62 0.29
N GLU A 98 -11.73 -21.99 -0.64
CA GLU A 98 -10.51 -22.74 -0.33
C GLU A 98 -9.53 -21.90 0.49
N ILE A 99 -9.31 -20.64 0.10
CA ILE A 99 -8.46 -19.66 0.81
C ILE A 99 -8.99 -19.41 2.24
N LYS A 100 -10.30 -19.20 2.41
CA LYS A 100 -10.91 -18.92 3.72
C LYS A 100 -10.86 -20.08 4.72
N ARG A 101 -10.54 -21.30 4.29
CA ARG A 101 -10.34 -22.44 5.20
C ARG A 101 -8.94 -22.49 5.80
N LEU A 102 -7.96 -21.80 5.19
CA LEU A 102 -6.58 -21.81 5.63
C LEU A 102 -6.38 -21.02 6.92
N ASP A 103 -5.48 -21.51 7.76
CA ASP A 103 -5.10 -20.85 9.00
C ASP A 103 -3.87 -19.96 8.74
N ALA A 104 -4.11 -18.65 8.71
CA ALA A 104 -3.07 -17.63 8.45
C ALA A 104 -2.32 -17.19 9.72
N GLY A 105 -2.67 -17.71 10.89
CA GLY A 105 -2.02 -17.37 12.17
C GLY A 105 -1.09 -18.46 12.69
N ILE A 106 -1.34 -19.72 12.32
CA ILE A 106 -0.65 -20.89 12.90
C ILE A 106 0.88 -20.84 12.71
N ARG A 107 1.36 -20.24 11.62
CA ARG A 107 2.80 -20.09 11.34
C ARG A 107 3.45 -19.00 12.21
N PHE A 108 2.67 -18.05 12.68
CA PHE A 108 3.15 -16.95 13.51
C PHE A 108 3.23 -17.37 14.99
N GLY A 109 2.24 -18.11 15.50
CA GLY A 109 2.21 -18.61 16.86
C GLY A 109 0.85 -19.17 17.25
N ASP A 110 0.83 -20.04 18.28
CA ASP A 110 -0.38 -20.72 18.74
C ASP A 110 -1.52 -19.76 19.17
N ASP A 111 -1.16 -18.58 19.69
CA ASP A 111 -2.11 -17.55 20.13
C ASP A 111 -2.91 -16.96 18.94
N PHE A 112 -2.45 -17.13 17.71
CA PHE A 112 -3.08 -16.62 16.50
C PHE A 112 -3.76 -17.71 15.66
N LYS A 113 -3.81 -18.93 16.17
CA LYS A 113 -4.45 -20.04 15.49
C LYS A 113 -5.92 -19.74 15.22
N GLY A 114 -6.31 -19.94 13.97
CA GLY A 114 -7.67 -19.65 13.51
C GLY A 114 -7.82 -18.34 12.74
N GLU A 115 -6.77 -17.51 12.67
CA GLU A 115 -6.75 -16.34 11.78
C GLU A 115 -6.97 -16.76 10.32
N ARG A 116 -7.62 -15.88 9.55
CA ARG A 116 -7.94 -16.16 8.15
C ARG A 116 -7.33 -15.10 7.23
N ILE A 117 -7.04 -15.49 5.99
CA ILE A 117 -6.70 -14.53 4.94
C ILE A 117 -7.94 -13.66 4.69
N PRO A 118 -7.86 -12.33 4.87
CA PRO A 118 -9.00 -11.45 4.63
C PRO A 118 -9.21 -11.17 3.14
N THR A 119 -10.41 -10.76 2.78
CA THR A 119 -10.68 -10.09 1.50
C THR A 119 -10.37 -8.59 1.63
N LEU A 120 -10.17 -7.91 0.49
CA LEU A 120 -10.02 -6.47 0.47
C LEU A 120 -11.26 -5.75 1.05
N GLU A 121 -12.48 -6.28 0.80
CA GLU A 121 -13.73 -5.73 1.34
C GLU A 121 -13.76 -5.75 2.87
N GLU A 122 -13.31 -6.86 3.48
CA GLU A 122 -13.23 -6.98 4.95
C GLU A 122 -12.28 -5.93 5.54
N VAL A 123 -11.13 -5.68 4.88
CA VAL A 123 -10.18 -4.68 5.37
C VAL A 123 -10.69 -3.26 5.12
N LEU A 124 -11.30 -2.97 3.97
CA LEU A 124 -11.94 -1.68 3.71
C LEU A 124 -13.01 -1.36 4.77
N ALA A 125 -13.84 -2.34 5.13
CA ALA A 125 -14.86 -2.18 6.17
C ALA A 125 -14.25 -1.96 7.58
N LEU A 126 -13.13 -2.63 7.92
CA LEU A 126 -12.44 -2.44 9.20
C LEU A 126 -11.85 -1.04 9.33
N THR A 127 -11.29 -0.52 8.25
CA THR A 127 -10.52 0.75 8.25
C THR A 127 -11.38 1.98 8.02
N ASP A 128 -12.66 1.81 7.66
CA ASP A 128 -13.59 2.91 7.39
C ASP A 128 -13.63 3.96 8.51
N GLY A 129 -13.31 5.20 8.19
CA GLY A 129 -13.24 6.32 9.12
C GLY A 129 -12.16 6.23 10.21
N ARG A 130 -11.32 5.18 10.22
CA ARG A 130 -10.35 4.90 11.29
C ARG A 130 -8.89 5.01 10.83
N CYS A 131 -8.59 4.57 9.60
CA CYS A 131 -7.23 4.48 9.10
C CYS A 131 -7.23 4.53 7.57
N GLY A 132 -6.21 5.15 6.96
CA GLY A 132 -6.01 5.08 5.52
C GLY A 132 -5.50 3.71 5.06
N LEU A 133 -5.55 3.46 3.75
CA LEU A 133 -5.02 2.24 3.13
C LEU A 133 -4.03 2.55 2.01
N ASN A 134 -2.90 1.88 2.01
CA ASN A 134 -2.02 1.74 0.85
C ASN A 134 -2.14 0.32 0.31
N ILE A 135 -2.82 0.15 -0.82
CA ILE A 135 -3.13 -1.14 -1.43
C ILE A 135 -2.08 -1.44 -2.49
N GLU A 136 -1.14 -2.35 -2.19
CA GLU A 136 -0.17 -2.81 -3.17
C GLU A 136 -0.81 -3.87 -4.08
N ILE A 137 -0.91 -3.57 -5.37
CA ILE A 137 -1.33 -4.56 -6.38
C ILE A 137 -0.10 -5.36 -6.80
N LYS A 138 -0.09 -6.64 -6.43
CA LYS A 138 0.87 -7.62 -6.92
C LYS A 138 0.50 -8.01 -8.34
N SER A 139 1.46 -8.03 -9.25
CA SER A 139 1.19 -8.32 -10.66
C SER A 139 2.39 -8.98 -11.33
N ASP A 140 2.13 -10.11 -11.97
CA ASP A 140 3.02 -10.72 -12.95
C ASP A 140 2.68 -10.27 -14.39
N GLY A 141 1.84 -9.25 -14.50
CA GLY A 141 1.34 -8.65 -15.75
C GLY A 141 0.12 -7.78 -15.50
N VAL A 142 -0.17 -6.85 -16.41
CA VAL A 142 -1.29 -5.91 -16.26
C VAL A 142 -2.61 -6.60 -16.55
N GLU A 143 -3.36 -6.95 -15.51
CA GLU A 143 -4.75 -7.40 -15.62
C GLU A 143 -5.72 -6.23 -15.42
N ARG A 144 -6.19 -5.63 -16.52
CA ARG A 144 -7.10 -4.48 -16.48
C ARG A 144 -8.39 -4.76 -15.67
N GLU A 145 -8.93 -5.98 -15.77
CA GLU A 145 -10.13 -6.39 -15.02
C GLU A 145 -9.89 -6.43 -13.51
N PHE A 146 -8.71 -6.90 -13.08
CA PHE A 146 -8.34 -6.90 -11.67
C PHE A 146 -8.16 -5.49 -11.13
N CYS A 147 -7.48 -4.61 -11.87
CA CYS A 147 -7.38 -3.19 -11.52
C CYS A 147 -8.75 -2.54 -11.42
N HIS A 148 -9.67 -2.84 -12.37
CA HIS A 148 -11.02 -2.30 -12.35
C HIS A 148 -11.81 -2.73 -11.12
N LEU A 149 -11.72 -4.00 -10.74
CA LEU A 149 -12.38 -4.53 -9.53
C LEU A 149 -11.89 -3.81 -8.26
N ILE A 150 -10.59 -3.62 -8.12
CA ILE A 150 -10.01 -2.89 -6.97
C ILE A 150 -10.48 -1.42 -6.97
N CYS A 151 -10.47 -0.74 -8.12
CA CYS A 151 -10.99 0.62 -8.22
C CYS A 151 -12.48 0.70 -7.81
N GLN A 152 -13.31 -0.25 -8.26
CA GLN A 152 -14.71 -0.31 -7.87
C GLN A 152 -14.90 -0.53 -6.37
N MET A 153 -14.11 -1.42 -5.74
CA MET A 153 -14.15 -1.64 -4.29
C MET A 153 -13.81 -0.36 -3.52
N ILE A 154 -12.74 0.36 -3.90
CA ILE A 154 -12.37 1.63 -3.27
C ILE A 154 -13.50 2.66 -3.39
N VAL A 155 -14.10 2.80 -4.57
CA VAL A 155 -15.21 3.76 -4.82
C VAL A 155 -16.47 3.37 -4.04
N SER A 156 -16.87 2.10 -4.08
CA SER A 156 -18.12 1.62 -3.44
C SER A 156 -18.08 1.68 -1.92
N HIS A 157 -16.89 1.58 -1.32
CA HIS A 157 -16.69 1.75 0.13
C HIS A 157 -16.43 3.21 0.53
N GLY A 158 -16.51 4.17 -0.39
CA GLY A 158 -16.26 5.58 -0.07
C GLY A 158 -14.80 5.91 0.28
N ALA A 159 -13.86 4.99 -0.01
CA ALA A 159 -12.47 5.09 0.42
C ALA A 159 -11.56 5.96 -0.49
N LEU A 160 -12.10 6.70 -1.47
CA LEU A 160 -11.32 7.55 -2.38
C LEU A 160 -10.42 8.57 -1.67
N ALA A 161 -10.88 9.09 -0.54
CA ALA A 161 -10.12 10.07 0.22
C ALA A 161 -9.02 9.45 1.08
N THR A 162 -9.18 8.19 1.48
CA THR A 162 -8.35 7.50 2.48
C THR A 162 -7.49 6.39 1.90
N ALA A 163 -7.76 5.95 0.66
CA ALA A 163 -7.00 4.91 0.00
C ALA A 163 -6.05 5.46 -1.07
N MET A 164 -4.94 4.76 -1.25
CA MET A 164 -4.05 4.86 -2.39
C MET A 164 -3.71 3.47 -2.92
N VAL A 165 -3.29 3.40 -4.17
CA VAL A 165 -2.80 2.16 -4.80
C VAL A 165 -1.32 2.30 -5.08
N SER A 166 -0.54 1.27 -4.75
CA SER A 166 0.87 1.19 -5.09
C SER A 166 1.21 -0.09 -5.84
N SER A 167 2.31 -0.08 -6.59
CA SER A 167 2.82 -1.25 -7.31
C SER A 167 4.28 -1.06 -7.73
N PHE A 168 5.00 -2.17 -7.86
CA PHE A 168 6.30 -2.23 -8.55
C PHE A 168 6.15 -2.24 -10.08
N ASP A 169 5.03 -2.76 -10.58
CA ASP A 169 4.68 -2.63 -12.01
C ASP A 169 3.93 -1.31 -12.24
N TRP A 170 4.65 -0.32 -12.73
CA TRP A 170 4.07 1.01 -12.95
C TRP A 170 3.04 1.04 -14.07
N ASN A 171 2.98 0.01 -14.95
CA ASN A 171 1.92 -0.11 -15.94
C ASN A 171 0.56 -0.40 -15.26
N VAL A 172 0.56 -1.14 -14.16
CA VAL A 172 -0.64 -1.33 -13.31
C VAL A 172 -1.17 0.03 -12.85
N LEU A 173 -0.28 0.90 -12.36
CA LEU A 173 -0.66 2.23 -11.88
C LEU A 173 -1.18 3.14 -13.01
N ALA A 174 -0.64 3.00 -14.22
CA ALA A 174 -1.16 3.69 -15.40
C ALA A 174 -2.59 3.23 -15.73
N VAL A 175 -2.89 1.94 -15.59
CA VAL A 175 -4.25 1.39 -15.77
C VAL A 175 -5.19 1.88 -14.67
N VAL A 176 -4.76 1.87 -13.40
CA VAL A 176 -5.56 2.42 -12.28
C VAL A 176 -5.89 3.89 -12.53
N ARG A 177 -4.91 4.71 -12.93
CA ARG A 177 -5.10 6.13 -13.24
C ARG A 177 -6.06 6.36 -14.40
N ASP A 178 -6.05 5.49 -15.42
CA ASP A 178 -7.00 5.55 -16.55
C ASP A 178 -8.43 5.16 -16.14
N LEU A 179 -8.56 4.14 -15.28
CA LEU A 179 -9.86 3.63 -14.82
C LEU A 179 -10.55 4.57 -13.82
N GLU A 180 -9.79 5.09 -12.84
CA GLU A 180 -10.30 5.98 -11.80
C GLU A 180 -9.24 7.06 -11.46
N PRO A 181 -9.27 8.20 -12.14
CA PRO A 181 -8.28 9.27 -11.98
C PRO A 181 -8.20 9.87 -10.56
N ARG A 182 -9.23 9.69 -9.74
CA ARG A 182 -9.29 10.20 -8.36
C ARG A 182 -8.51 9.34 -7.36
N ILE A 183 -8.21 8.08 -7.69
CA ILE A 183 -7.40 7.21 -6.83
C ILE A 183 -5.97 7.72 -6.82
N ARG A 184 -5.41 7.93 -5.63
CA ARG A 184 -3.99 8.25 -5.44
C ARG A 184 -3.13 7.05 -5.83
N ILE A 185 -1.99 7.32 -6.48
CA ILE A 185 -1.04 6.27 -6.82
C ILE A 185 0.35 6.57 -6.25
N GLY A 186 1.05 5.51 -5.83
CA GLY A 186 2.42 5.56 -5.34
C GLY A 186 3.31 4.55 -6.04
N LEU A 187 4.44 5.00 -6.60
CA LEU A 187 5.35 4.14 -7.35
C LEU A 187 6.35 3.46 -6.40
N LEU A 188 6.32 2.13 -6.33
CA LEU A 188 7.30 1.33 -5.58
C LEU A 188 8.58 1.13 -6.40
N ALA A 189 9.75 1.23 -5.75
CA ALA A 189 11.02 0.88 -6.34
C ALA A 189 12.07 0.49 -5.29
N SER A 190 12.92 -0.50 -5.63
CA SER A 190 14.07 -0.92 -4.81
C SER A 190 15.41 -0.38 -5.33
N ARG A 191 15.42 0.31 -6.48
CA ARG A 191 16.62 0.86 -7.14
C ARG A 191 16.25 2.01 -8.08
N SER A 192 17.27 2.69 -8.62
CA SER A 192 17.09 3.72 -9.67
C SER A 192 16.23 4.93 -9.25
N PRO A 193 16.60 5.68 -8.19
CA PRO A 193 15.78 6.76 -7.63
C PRO A 193 15.44 7.86 -8.65
N LEU A 194 16.34 8.18 -9.59
CA LEU A 194 16.06 9.18 -10.63
C LEU A 194 14.99 8.72 -11.62
N ARG A 195 14.99 7.42 -11.99
CA ARG A 195 13.96 6.85 -12.86
C ARG A 195 12.61 6.86 -12.15
N LEU A 196 12.59 6.47 -10.87
CA LEU A 196 11.40 6.50 -10.02
C LEU A 196 10.80 7.91 -9.98
N LEU A 197 11.62 8.91 -9.67
CA LEU A 197 11.22 10.30 -9.55
C LEU A 197 10.62 10.86 -10.86
N ASN A 198 11.26 10.57 -12.00
CA ASN A 198 10.78 11.04 -13.30
C ASN A 198 9.47 10.35 -13.70
N ALA A 199 9.38 9.03 -13.52
CA ALA A 199 8.16 8.29 -13.83
C ALA A 199 6.97 8.76 -12.97
N ALA A 200 7.18 8.96 -11.66
CA ALA A 200 6.14 9.45 -10.77
C ALA A 200 5.64 10.85 -11.17
N PHE A 201 6.55 11.74 -11.57
CA PHE A 201 6.19 13.05 -12.06
C PHE A 201 5.39 13.00 -13.37
N GLU A 202 5.82 12.18 -14.35
CA GLU A 202 5.13 12.00 -15.64
C GLU A 202 3.74 11.39 -15.45
N MET A 203 3.59 10.44 -14.50
CA MET A 203 2.31 9.79 -14.18
C MET A 203 1.41 10.64 -13.27
N ARG A 204 1.88 11.82 -12.82
CA ARG A 204 1.19 12.67 -11.83
C ARG A 204 0.81 11.89 -10.58
N ALA A 205 1.74 11.06 -10.12
CA ALA A 205 1.57 10.30 -8.89
C ALA A 205 1.57 11.23 -7.66
N GLU A 206 1.00 10.76 -6.57
CA GLU A 206 0.99 11.49 -5.30
C GLU A 206 2.23 11.18 -4.47
N SER A 207 2.86 10.00 -4.69
CA SER A 207 4.08 9.63 -3.97
C SER A 207 5.03 8.78 -4.79
N ILE A 208 6.29 8.79 -4.34
CA ILE A 208 7.26 7.75 -4.58
C ILE A 208 7.42 6.91 -3.31
N ASN A 209 7.51 5.58 -3.49
CA ASN A 209 7.65 4.64 -2.39
C ASN A 209 8.96 3.87 -2.53
N PRO A 210 10.12 4.53 -2.28
CA PRO A 210 11.43 3.92 -2.41
C PRO A 210 11.74 2.97 -1.26
N LYS A 211 12.45 1.86 -1.57
CA LYS A 211 13.08 1.06 -0.54
C LYS A 211 14.08 1.92 0.25
N VAL A 212 14.17 1.70 1.53
CA VAL A 212 15.00 2.48 2.47
C VAL A 212 16.46 2.67 2.03
N ASP A 213 17.03 1.66 1.34
CA ASP A 213 18.43 1.69 0.90
C ASP A 213 18.75 2.77 -0.15
N ILE A 214 17.73 3.26 -0.86
CA ILE A 214 17.90 4.28 -1.91
C ILE A 214 17.38 5.67 -1.49
N VAL A 215 16.96 5.83 -0.23
CA VAL A 215 16.48 7.12 0.30
C VAL A 215 17.66 7.97 0.75
N THR A 216 17.72 9.19 0.24
CA THR A 216 18.67 10.24 0.66
C THR A 216 17.91 11.54 0.86
N GLU A 217 18.54 12.50 1.55
CA GLU A 217 18.01 13.85 1.73
C GLU A 217 17.77 14.52 0.36
N GLU A 218 18.71 14.35 -0.58
CA GLU A 218 18.61 14.91 -1.92
C GLU A 218 17.40 14.33 -2.71
N LEU A 219 17.10 13.04 -2.50
CA LEU A 219 15.92 12.43 -3.11
C LEU A 219 14.64 13.06 -2.56
N CYS A 220 14.54 13.25 -1.24
CA CYS A 220 13.38 13.88 -0.59
C CYS A 220 13.20 15.32 -1.10
N VAL A 221 14.25 16.12 -1.13
CA VAL A 221 14.22 17.49 -1.67
C VAL A 221 13.79 17.51 -3.13
N ALA A 222 14.29 16.57 -3.95
CA ALA A 222 13.95 16.51 -5.37
C ALA A 222 12.50 16.06 -5.60
N ALA A 223 11.96 15.18 -4.75
CA ALA A 223 10.56 14.75 -4.76
C ALA A 223 9.63 15.91 -4.38
N HIS A 224 9.93 16.62 -3.30
CA HIS A 224 9.14 17.76 -2.82
C HIS A 224 9.08 18.90 -3.84
N LYS A 225 10.18 19.18 -4.56
CA LYS A 225 10.18 20.16 -5.68
C LYS A 225 9.22 19.78 -6.81
N ARG A 226 8.78 18.51 -6.88
CA ARG A 226 7.82 17.98 -7.85
C ARG A 226 6.44 17.72 -7.24
N ASN A 227 6.21 18.15 -5.99
CA ASN A 227 5.00 17.89 -5.19
C ASN A 227 4.72 16.39 -5.02
N LEU A 228 5.76 15.57 -4.91
CA LEU A 228 5.68 14.14 -4.62
C LEU A 228 6.00 13.91 -3.14
N ASN A 229 5.18 13.11 -2.45
CA ASN A 229 5.50 12.59 -1.12
C ASN A 229 6.51 11.43 -1.24
N VAL A 230 7.26 11.18 -0.17
CA VAL A 230 8.22 10.08 -0.06
C VAL A 230 7.80 9.16 1.07
N TYR A 231 7.28 7.95 0.74
CA TYR A 231 6.93 6.90 1.70
C TYR A 231 7.92 5.76 1.59
N THR A 232 8.74 5.56 2.62
CA THR A 232 9.83 4.56 2.56
C THR A 232 9.51 3.28 3.33
N TRP A 233 10.04 2.14 2.87
CA TRP A 233 9.81 0.78 3.37
C TRP A 233 11.06 -0.08 3.36
N THR A 234 11.19 -1.12 4.18
CA THR A 234 10.52 -1.31 5.47
C THR A 234 11.50 -0.87 6.54
N VAL A 235 11.07 -0.09 7.50
CA VAL A 235 11.95 0.55 8.50
C VAL A 235 11.46 0.21 9.89
N ASP A 236 12.20 -0.64 10.62
CA ASP A 236 11.80 -1.14 11.93
C ASP A 236 12.66 -0.60 13.07
N GLU A 237 13.87 -0.12 12.76
CA GLU A 237 14.81 0.34 13.76
C GLU A 237 14.63 1.84 14.09
N PRO A 238 14.42 2.21 15.37
CA PRO A 238 14.19 3.60 15.77
C PRO A 238 15.30 4.58 15.36
N ALA A 239 16.54 4.14 15.34
CA ALA A 239 17.65 4.97 14.89
C ALA A 239 17.56 5.29 13.39
N GLN A 240 17.11 4.32 12.56
CA GLN A 240 16.89 4.51 11.13
C GLN A 240 15.67 5.39 10.88
N MET A 241 14.58 5.22 11.65
CA MET A 241 13.40 6.08 11.58
C MET A 241 13.79 7.56 11.82
N ARG A 242 14.53 7.85 12.91
CA ARG A 242 15.01 9.22 13.22
C ARG A 242 15.83 9.82 12.06
N ARG A 243 16.71 9.03 11.46
CA ARG A 243 17.52 9.47 10.33
C ARG A 243 16.67 9.84 9.12
N LEU A 244 15.68 9.00 8.79
CA LEU A 244 14.79 9.23 7.64
C LEU A 244 13.86 10.42 7.85
N ILE A 245 13.37 10.61 9.08
CA ILE A 245 12.62 11.81 9.47
C ILE A 245 13.48 13.05 9.23
N ALA A 246 14.76 13.02 9.64
CA ALA A 246 15.69 14.13 9.38
C ALA A 246 15.98 14.36 7.88
N PHE A 247 15.89 13.33 7.03
CA PHE A 247 15.97 13.48 5.57
C PHE A 247 14.71 14.08 4.95
N GLY A 248 13.61 14.19 5.71
CA GLY A 248 12.37 14.77 5.25
C GLY A 248 11.47 13.77 4.50
N VAL A 249 11.46 12.48 4.89
CA VAL A 249 10.43 11.56 4.37
C VAL A 249 9.05 11.94 4.89
N ASP A 250 8.02 11.76 4.08
CA ASP A 250 6.64 12.09 4.43
C ASP A 250 5.90 10.91 5.09
N GLY A 251 6.46 9.69 5.00
CA GLY A 251 5.89 8.50 5.65
C GLY A 251 6.90 7.36 5.77
N ILE A 252 6.71 6.56 6.79
CA ILE A 252 7.53 5.38 7.08
C ILE A 252 6.61 4.17 7.20
N MET A 253 6.86 3.17 6.33
CA MET A 253 6.23 1.84 6.42
C MET A 253 7.06 0.97 7.35
N THR A 254 6.44 0.52 8.44
CA THR A 254 7.10 -0.26 9.50
C THR A 254 6.25 -1.44 9.94
N ASN A 255 6.91 -2.52 10.35
CA ASN A 255 6.25 -3.66 11.00
C ASN A 255 5.86 -3.36 12.46
N TYR A 256 6.39 -2.25 13.04
CA TYR A 256 6.23 -1.86 14.43
C TYR A 256 5.68 -0.42 14.54
N PRO A 257 4.40 -0.17 14.19
CA PRO A 257 3.84 1.18 14.18
C PRO A 257 3.89 1.89 15.53
N GLU A 258 3.87 1.13 16.65
CA GLU A 258 4.04 1.69 17.98
C GLU A 258 5.40 2.37 18.19
N ARG A 259 6.49 1.84 17.58
CA ARG A 259 7.82 2.43 17.69
C ARG A 259 7.91 3.81 17.03
N LEU A 260 7.28 3.94 15.85
CA LEU A 260 7.25 5.21 15.14
C LEU A 260 6.39 6.23 15.88
N ARG A 261 5.23 5.82 16.42
CA ARG A 261 4.38 6.67 17.26
C ARG A 261 5.15 7.21 18.48
N GLU A 262 5.89 6.34 19.20
CA GLU A 262 6.70 6.73 20.36
C GLU A 262 7.81 7.74 20.01
N LEU A 263 8.32 7.72 18.77
CA LEU A 263 9.33 8.67 18.30
C LEU A 263 8.75 10.03 17.94
N MET A 264 7.48 10.07 17.57
CA MET A 264 6.82 11.32 17.16
C MET A 264 6.15 12.06 18.35
N GLY A 265 6.04 11.41 19.52
CA GLY A 265 5.49 11.98 20.77
C GLY A 265 4.02 11.73 20.88
#